data_653123ef272b455e69a63d651d13fb02
#
_entry.id   653123ef272b455e69a63d651d13fb02
#
_cell.length_a   1.000
_cell.length_b   1.000
_cell.length_c   1.000
_cell.angle_alpha   90.00
_cell.angle_beta   90.00
_cell.angle_gamma   90.00
#
_symmetry.space_group_name_H-M   'P 1'
#
loop_
_entity.id
_entity.type
_entity.pdbx_description
1 polymer ?
#
loop_
_entity_poly.entity_id
_entity_poly.type
_entity_poly.pdbx_seq_one_letter_code
_entity_poly.pdbx_strand_id
1 'polypeptide(L)'
;MADHDLALVDDSLRTLHVLFKGPRDSPYEGGVWRVRVELPDSYPHKSPSVGFANHIFHPNVCPLGGAVCLDVLNQTWSAMYDLVNVFDVFLPQLLLYPNPEDPLNDDAARMMRAEPARYAEKVRELVRAHASPERVTLEGDVSAGDVSAERAERASIEDATSHPASGTATATAADEDDDLGADAYVSSGDEDGAA
;
A
#
# COMPACT_ATOMS: atom_id res chain seq x y z
N MET A 1 -0.74 19.44 21.90
CA MET A 1 0.08 18.26 21.59
C MET A 1 -0.69 17.07 22.07
N ALA A 2 -0.98 16.10 21.21
CA ALA A 2 -1.54 14.84 21.63
C ALA A 2 -0.48 14.07 22.40
N ASP A 3 -0.85 13.45 23.49
CA ASP A 3 0.03 12.58 24.28
C ASP A 3 0.02 11.22 23.59
N HIS A 4 1.13 10.82 22.99
CA HIS A 4 1.29 9.53 22.31
C HIS A 4 2.00 8.54 23.23
N ASP A 5 1.36 7.41 23.48
CA ASP A 5 1.98 6.31 24.18
C ASP A 5 3.03 5.65 23.27
N LEU A 6 4.26 5.57 23.75
CA LEU A 6 5.41 5.14 22.94
C LEU A 6 6.19 4.08 23.72
N ALA A 7 6.68 3.06 23.01
CA ALA A 7 7.65 2.09 23.50
C ALA A 7 8.81 1.91 22.52
N LEU A 8 10.02 1.75 23.05
CA LEU A 8 11.18 1.33 22.27
C LEU A 8 11.11 -0.18 22.06
N VAL A 9 11.41 -0.63 20.83
CA VAL A 9 11.37 -2.05 20.46
C VAL A 9 12.68 -2.76 20.84
N ASP A 10 13.78 -2.02 20.76
CA ASP A 10 15.12 -2.53 21.02
C ASP A 10 16.02 -1.44 21.65
N ASP A 11 17.22 -1.84 22.07
CA ASP A 11 18.23 -0.92 22.64
C ASP A 11 18.84 0.03 21.59
N SER A 12 18.50 -0.11 20.31
CA SER A 12 19.08 0.70 19.24
C SER A 12 18.52 2.11 19.17
N LEU A 13 17.42 2.42 19.85
CA LEU A 13 16.67 3.68 19.78
C LEU A 13 16.22 4.06 18.37
N ARG A 14 16.30 3.12 17.41
CA ARG A 14 15.97 3.37 16.00
C ARG A 14 14.62 2.80 15.60
N THR A 15 14.11 1.85 16.38
CA THR A 15 12.80 1.23 16.15
C THR A 15 11.88 1.56 17.30
N LEU A 16 10.78 2.21 16.99
CA LEU A 16 9.80 2.69 17.94
C LEU A 16 8.44 2.04 17.64
N HIS A 17 7.68 1.71 18.66
CA HIS A 17 6.26 1.46 18.57
C HIS A 17 5.49 2.60 19.21
N VAL A 18 4.47 3.11 18.53
CA VAL A 18 3.63 4.20 19.00
C VAL A 18 2.17 3.77 18.84
N LEU A 19 1.35 4.00 19.87
CA LEU A 19 -0.10 3.80 19.75
C LEU A 19 -0.71 5.01 19.05
N PHE A 20 -1.32 4.74 17.91
CA PHE A 20 -1.99 5.73 17.09
C PHE A 20 -3.50 5.49 17.10
N LYS A 21 -4.27 6.53 17.38
CA LYS A 21 -5.74 6.50 17.38
C LYS A 21 -6.27 6.99 16.05
N GLY A 22 -7.24 6.27 15.50
CA GLY A 22 -7.92 6.67 14.27
C GLY A 22 -8.57 8.06 14.39
N PRO A 23 -8.45 8.89 13.34
CA PRO A 23 -9.00 10.25 13.37
C PRO A 23 -10.53 10.23 13.47
N ARG A 24 -11.06 11.25 14.15
CA ARG A 24 -12.51 11.46 14.23
C ARG A 24 -13.07 11.75 12.84
N ASP A 25 -14.35 11.51 12.68
CA ASP A 25 -15.08 11.74 11.42
C ASP A 25 -14.53 10.91 10.23
N SER A 26 -13.81 9.83 10.51
CA SER A 26 -13.32 8.86 9.53
C SER A 26 -13.89 7.47 9.76
N PRO A 27 -13.82 6.56 8.78
CA PRO A 27 -14.16 5.15 8.99
C PRO A 27 -13.28 4.44 10.02
N TYR A 28 -12.13 5.03 10.36
CA TYR A 28 -11.12 4.52 11.31
C TYR A 28 -11.36 4.98 12.76
N GLU A 29 -12.35 5.83 12.99
CA GLU A 29 -12.66 6.35 14.33
C GLU A 29 -12.91 5.23 15.33
N GLY A 30 -12.34 5.39 16.54
CA GLY A 30 -12.41 4.41 17.61
C GLY A 30 -11.40 3.26 17.50
N GLY A 31 -10.68 3.17 16.39
CA GLY A 31 -9.59 2.22 16.22
C GLY A 31 -8.28 2.69 16.87
N VAL A 32 -7.46 1.72 17.30
CA VAL A 32 -6.10 1.94 17.80
C VAL A 32 -5.15 1.05 17.01
N TRP A 33 -4.07 1.62 16.53
CA TRP A 33 -3.01 0.87 15.84
C TRP A 33 -1.69 1.04 16.55
N ARG A 34 -0.94 -0.05 16.60
CA ARG A 34 0.47 -0.02 16.92
C ARG A 34 1.22 0.30 15.65
N VAL A 35 1.83 1.46 15.60
CA VAL A 35 2.60 1.93 14.45
C VAL A 35 4.07 1.73 14.75
N ARG A 36 4.75 0.99 13.89
CA ARG A 36 6.20 0.80 13.91
C ARG A 36 6.85 1.91 13.10
N VAL A 37 7.83 2.56 13.69
CA VAL A 37 8.64 3.58 13.06
C VAL A 37 10.10 3.14 13.09
N GLU A 38 10.75 3.15 11.95
CA GLU A 38 12.18 2.86 11.83
C GLU A 38 12.92 4.09 11.32
N LEU A 39 13.90 4.53 12.09
CA LEU A 39 14.73 5.67 11.77
C LEU A 39 15.94 5.23 10.94
N PRO A 40 16.11 5.71 9.68
CA PRO A 40 17.30 5.42 8.89
C PRO A 40 18.54 6.14 9.46
N ASP A 41 19.73 5.65 9.10
CA ASP A 41 21.00 6.29 9.52
C ASP A 41 21.09 7.78 9.16
N SER A 42 20.44 8.16 8.08
CA SER A 42 20.41 9.52 7.58
C SER A 42 19.22 10.35 8.10
N TYR A 43 18.50 9.86 9.11
CA TYR A 43 17.48 10.67 9.78
C TYR A 43 18.12 11.91 10.44
N PRO A 44 17.53 13.11 10.36
CA PRO A 44 16.21 13.45 9.79
C PRO A 44 16.23 13.82 8.30
N HIS A 45 17.36 13.74 7.59
CA HIS A 45 17.43 14.09 6.16
C HIS A 45 16.61 13.15 5.28
N LYS A 46 16.54 11.89 5.67
CA LYS A 46 15.64 10.91 5.10
C LYS A 46 14.44 10.66 6.02
N SER A 47 13.27 10.48 5.44
CA SER A 47 12.06 10.14 6.20
C SER A 47 12.24 8.82 6.94
N PRO A 48 11.57 8.63 8.09
CA PRO A 48 11.45 7.34 8.72
C PRO A 48 10.61 6.38 7.85
N SER A 49 10.80 5.08 8.03
CA SER A 49 9.83 4.08 7.57
C SER A 49 8.72 3.96 8.60
N VAL A 50 7.47 3.93 8.13
CA VAL A 50 6.28 3.88 8.97
C VAL A 50 5.42 2.69 8.54
N GLY A 51 4.94 1.91 9.49
CA GLY A 51 4.08 0.77 9.20
C GLY A 51 3.12 0.44 10.35
N PHE A 52 1.93 -0.02 10.00
CA PHE A 52 0.93 -0.50 10.95
C PHE A 52 1.24 -1.96 11.32
N ALA A 53 1.41 -2.25 12.60
CA ALA A 53 1.73 -3.60 13.08
C ALA A 53 0.49 -4.49 13.18
N ASN A 54 -0.70 -3.92 13.41
CA ASN A 54 -1.96 -4.63 13.32
C ASN A 54 -2.71 -4.25 12.04
N HIS A 55 -3.66 -5.09 11.65
CA HIS A 55 -4.35 -5.02 10.37
C HIS A 55 -5.05 -3.67 10.15
N ILE A 56 -4.85 -3.10 8.96
CA ILE A 56 -5.54 -1.91 8.48
C ILE A 56 -5.90 -2.08 7.00
N PHE A 57 -7.13 -1.73 6.62
CA PHE A 57 -7.59 -1.76 5.23
C PHE A 57 -7.58 -0.34 4.66
N HIS A 58 -6.55 -0.04 3.86
CA HIS A 58 -6.33 1.32 3.34
C HIS A 58 -5.63 1.27 1.98
N PRO A 59 -6.00 2.12 0.99
CA PRO A 59 -5.36 2.14 -0.34
C PRO A 59 -3.83 2.27 -0.31
N ASN A 60 -3.31 3.13 0.54
CA ASN A 60 -1.87 3.45 0.58
C ASN A 60 -1.07 2.70 1.65
N VAL A 61 -1.62 1.60 2.15
CA VAL A 61 -0.94 0.72 3.11
C VAL A 61 -0.86 -0.69 2.54
N CYS A 62 0.34 -1.28 2.60
CA CYS A 62 0.58 -2.63 2.12
C CYS A 62 -0.25 -3.64 2.95
N PRO A 63 -1.11 -4.47 2.32
CA PRO A 63 -1.97 -5.40 3.04
C PRO A 63 -1.22 -6.52 3.75
N LEU A 64 -0.01 -6.87 3.28
CA LEU A 64 0.77 -7.98 3.81
C LEU A 64 1.71 -7.60 4.96
N GLY A 65 2.16 -6.35 5.01
CA GLY A 65 3.16 -5.93 5.99
C GLY A 65 2.83 -4.62 6.70
N GLY A 66 1.68 -4.01 6.40
CA GLY A 66 1.25 -2.77 7.03
C GLY A 66 2.10 -1.55 6.68
N ALA A 67 3.10 -1.68 5.79
CA ALA A 67 3.97 -0.57 5.41
C ALA A 67 3.19 0.54 4.72
N VAL A 68 3.39 1.78 5.16
CA VAL A 68 2.87 2.97 4.51
C VAL A 68 3.70 3.29 3.28
N CYS A 69 3.07 3.78 2.21
CA CYS A 69 3.76 4.18 0.98
C CYS A 69 4.84 5.24 1.29
N LEU A 70 6.10 4.90 0.99
CA LEU A 70 7.23 5.81 1.20
C LEU A 70 7.14 7.07 0.35
N ASP A 71 6.60 6.97 -0.86
CA ASP A 71 6.46 8.13 -1.74
C ASP A 71 5.48 9.15 -1.19
N VAL A 72 4.38 8.69 -0.60
CA VAL A 72 3.41 9.56 0.08
C VAL A 72 4.06 10.27 1.27
N LEU A 73 4.88 9.56 2.05
CA LEU A 73 5.59 10.15 3.17
C LEU A 73 6.71 11.10 2.70
N ASN A 74 7.51 10.70 1.70
CA ASN A 74 8.63 11.49 1.18
C ASN A 74 8.19 12.81 0.53
N GLN A 75 7.03 12.84 -0.13
CA GLN A 75 6.49 14.07 -0.73
C GLN A 75 6.18 15.15 0.32
N THR A 76 5.87 14.74 1.53
CA THR A 76 5.52 15.63 2.65
C THR A 76 6.65 15.82 3.64
N TRP A 77 7.71 14.98 3.57
CA TRP A 77 8.81 15.00 4.55
C TRP A 77 9.76 16.16 4.37
N SER A 78 10.11 16.75 5.48
CA SER A 78 11.20 17.74 5.59
C SER A 78 12.06 17.40 6.81
N ALA A 79 13.36 17.64 6.73
CA ALA A 79 14.27 17.46 7.86
C ALA A 79 13.96 18.37 9.07
N MET A 80 13.05 19.33 8.87
CA MET A 80 12.52 20.20 9.94
C MET A 80 11.31 19.59 10.66
N TYR A 81 10.77 18.47 10.16
CA TYR A 81 9.65 17.78 10.81
C TYR A 81 10.15 16.88 11.94
N ASP A 82 9.44 16.95 13.04
CA ASP A 82 9.61 16.03 14.16
C ASP A 82 8.78 14.76 13.91
N LEU A 83 9.15 13.66 14.59
CA LEU A 83 8.34 12.43 14.58
C LEU A 83 6.90 12.67 15.02
N VAL A 84 6.68 13.63 15.89
CA VAL A 84 5.34 14.04 16.33
C VAL A 84 4.46 14.43 15.14
N ASN A 85 5.01 15.09 14.12
CA ASN A 85 4.27 15.45 12.91
C ASN A 85 3.77 14.24 12.11
N VAL A 86 4.45 13.07 12.22
CA VAL A 86 3.98 11.84 11.60
C VAL A 86 2.63 11.43 12.20
N PHE A 87 2.48 11.57 13.52
CA PHE A 87 1.29 11.14 14.25
C PHE A 87 0.21 12.22 14.36
N ASP A 88 0.59 13.47 14.51
CA ASP A 88 -0.36 14.58 14.68
C ASP A 88 -0.89 15.11 13.34
N VAL A 89 -0.12 14.94 12.25
CA VAL A 89 -0.47 15.53 10.96
C VAL A 89 -0.53 14.48 9.85
N PHE A 90 0.57 13.76 9.58
CA PHE A 90 0.68 12.90 8.40
C PHE A 90 -0.30 11.72 8.43
N LEU A 91 -0.27 10.88 9.46
CA LEU A 91 -1.14 9.70 9.54
C LEU A 91 -2.64 10.08 9.61
N PRO A 92 -3.08 11.09 10.39
CA PRO A 92 -4.46 11.56 10.32
C PRO A 92 -4.87 12.01 8.92
N GLN A 93 -4.05 12.79 8.23
CA GLN A 93 -4.34 13.25 6.87
C GLN A 93 -4.41 12.08 5.88
N LEU A 94 -3.50 11.12 5.97
CA LEU A 94 -3.51 9.92 5.13
C LEU A 94 -4.82 9.13 5.29
N LEU A 95 -5.30 8.94 6.53
CA LEU A 95 -6.52 8.19 6.80
C LEU A 95 -7.80 8.97 6.43
N LEU A 96 -7.78 10.30 6.51
CA LEU A 96 -8.90 11.16 6.11
C LEU A 96 -8.98 11.34 4.59
N TYR A 97 -7.82 11.39 3.91
CA TYR A 97 -7.70 11.69 2.48
C TYR A 97 -6.80 10.67 1.77
N PRO A 98 -7.25 9.40 1.66
CA PRO A 98 -6.48 8.37 0.96
C PRO A 98 -6.31 8.73 -0.53
N ASN A 99 -5.19 8.31 -1.11
CA ASN A 99 -4.93 8.41 -2.55
C ASN A 99 -5.19 7.06 -3.23
N PRO A 100 -6.36 6.84 -3.83
CA PRO A 100 -6.67 5.58 -4.50
C PRO A 100 -6.08 5.48 -5.92
N GLU A 101 -5.45 6.53 -6.45
CA GLU A 101 -4.88 6.54 -7.80
C GLU A 101 -3.49 5.88 -7.87
N ASP A 102 -2.76 5.88 -6.74
CA ASP A 102 -1.47 5.20 -6.60
C ASP A 102 -1.49 4.28 -5.37
N PRO A 103 -2.17 3.11 -5.46
CA PRO A 103 -2.41 2.26 -4.31
C PRO A 103 -1.30 1.24 -4.08
N LEU A 104 -1.06 0.89 -2.81
CA LEU A 104 -0.39 -0.33 -2.38
C LEU A 104 -1.38 -1.49 -2.14
N ASN A 105 -2.65 -1.16 -1.99
CA ASN A 105 -3.75 -2.09 -1.80
C ASN A 105 -4.84 -1.82 -2.85
N ASP A 106 -4.78 -2.54 -3.95
CA ASP A 106 -5.70 -2.41 -5.08
C ASP A 106 -7.15 -2.71 -4.70
N ASP A 107 -7.37 -3.66 -3.79
CA ASP A 107 -8.73 -4.03 -3.35
C ASP A 107 -9.38 -2.88 -2.57
N ALA A 108 -8.62 -2.26 -1.67
CA ALA A 108 -9.09 -1.09 -0.92
C ALA A 108 -9.37 0.10 -1.86
N ALA A 109 -8.45 0.36 -2.80
CA ALA A 109 -8.60 1.45 -3.77
C ALA A 109 -9.80 1.23 -4.70
N ARG A 110 -9.96 0.02 -5.22
CA ARG A 110 -11.09 -0.35 -6.09
C ARG A 110 -12.42 -0.23 -5.37
N MET A 111 -12.51 -0.77 -4.15
CA MET A 111 -13.72 -0.69 -3.33
C MET A 111 -14.06 0.76 -2.99
N MET A 112 -13.05 1.55 -2.62
CA MET A 112 -13.22 2.96 -2.29
C MET A 112 -13.77 3.79 -3.48
N ARG A 113 -13.28 3.53 -4.71
CA ARG A 113 -13.75 4.21 -5.91
C ARG A 113 -15.12 3.76 -6.37
N ALA A 114 -15.37 2.46 -6.35
CA ALA A 114 -16.62 1.89 -6.87
C ALA A 114 -17.78 1.99 -5.87
N GLU A 115 -17.52 1.75 -4.60
CA GLU A 115 -18.53 1.61 -3.54
C GLU A 115 -18.05 2.26 -2.23
N PRO A 116 -17.98 3.62 -2.15
CA PRO A 116 -17.41 4.31 -0.98
C PRO A 116 -18.10 3.96 0.36
N ALA A 117 -19.41 3.76 0.34
CA ALA A 117 -20.18 3.39 1.53
C ALA A 117 -19.78 1.99 2.04
N ARG A 118 -19.61 1.03 1.12
CA ARG A 118 -19.18 -0.34 1.43
C ARG A 118 -17.73 -0.37 1.92
N TYR A 119 -16.86 0.44 1.32
CA TYR A 119 -15.51 0.63 1.82
C TYR A 119 -15.50 1.09 3.28
N ALA A 120 -16.27 2.14 3.61
CA ALA A 120 -16.35 2.66 4.96
C ALA A 120 -16.93 1.62 5.95
N GLU A 121 -17.91 0.83 5.53
CA GLU A 121 -18.46 -0.27 6.34
C GLU A 121 -17.42 -1.37 6.60
N LYS A 122 -16.71 -1.81 5.56
CA LYS A 122 -15.62 -2.80 5.65
C LYS A 122 -14.51 -2.33 6.59
N VAL A 123 -14.10 -1.06 6.49
CA VAL A 123 -13.11 -0.49 7.40
C VAL A 123 -13.60 -0.55 8.85
N ARG A 124 -14.83 -0.12 9.14
CA ARG A 124 -15.39 -0.15 10.52
C ARG A 124 -15.50 -1.58 11.06
N GLU A 125 -15.83 -2.55 10.21
CA GLU A 125 -15.85 -3.97 10.58
C GLU A 125 -14.45 -4.44 11.01
N LEU A 126 -13.43 -4.16 10.20
CA LEU A 126 -12.04 -4.53 10.48
C LEU A 126 -11.45 -3.78 11.68
N VAL A 127 -11.85 -2.52 11.90
CA VAL A 127 -11.49 -1.77 13.12
C VAL A 127 -12.00 -2.51 14.36
N ARG A 128 -13.26 -2.95 14.38
CA ARG A 128 -13.81 -3.71 15.51
C ARG A 128 -13.12 -5.05 15.72
N ALA A 129 -12.73 -5.71 14.62
CA ALA A 129 -12.08 -7.01 14.67
C ALA A 129 -10.60 -6.94 15.10
N HIS A 130 -9.83 -5.97 14.61
CA HIS A 130 -8.36 -5.98 14.67
C HIS A 130 -7.73 -4.74 15.34
N ALA A 131 -8.50 -3.69 15.57
CA ALA A 131 -7.99 -2.43 16.08
C ALA A 131 -8.80 -1.89 17.28
N SER A 132 -9.46 -2.77 18.04
CA SER A 132 -10.15 -2.33 19.25
C SER A 132 -9.13 -1.97 20.34
N PRO A 133 -9.38 -0.92 21.15
CA PRO A 133 -8.45 -0.46 22.19
C PRO A 133 -8.05 -1.53 23.21
N GLU A 134 -8.95 -2.50 23.46
CA GLU A 134 -8.68 -3.58 24.42
C GLU A 134 -7.69 -4.63 23.87
N ARG A 135 -7.49 -4.68 22.55
CA ARG A 135 -6.66 -5.69 21.88
C ARG A 135 -5.26 -5.18 21.56
N VAL A 136 -5.09 -3.89 21.45
CA VAL A 136 -3.83 -3.29 20.97
C VAL A 136 -3.10 -2.67 22.14
N THR A 137 -1.93 -3.26 22.48
CA THR A 137 -1.03 -2.76 23.50
C THR A 137 0.37 -2.52 22.93
N LEU A 138 1.19 -1.74 23.63
CA LEU A 138 2.58 -1.51 23.21
C LEU A 138 3.45 -2.78 23.35
N GLU A 139 3.16 -3.63 24.33
CA GLU A 139 3.97 -4.80 24.70
C GLU A 139 3.39 -6.13 24.17
N GLY A 140 2.23 -6.13 23.56
CA GLY A 140 1.62 -7.35 23.03
C GLY A 140 2.32 -7.82 21.76
N ASP A 141 2.59 -9.13 21.68
CA ASP A 141 2.90 -9.79 20.41
C ASP A 141 1.66 -9.67 19.52
N VAL A 142 1.70 -8.76 18.53
CA VAL A 142 0.69 -8.78 17.47
C VAL A 142 1.05 -10.00 16.65
N SER A 143 0.45 -11.12 16.99
CA SER A 143 0.62 -12.37 16.29
C SER A 143 0.47 -12.14 14.79
N ALA A 144 1.53 -12.45 14.03
CA ALA A 144 1.55 -12.46 12.57
C ALA A 144 0.50 -13.44 11.97
N GLY A 145 -0.31 -14.05 12.82
CA GLY A 145 -1.40 -14.96 12.45
C GLY A 145 -2.59 -14.30 11.79
N ASP A 146 -2.75 -12.99 11.92
CA ASP A 146 -3.95 -12.32 11.41
C ASP A 146 -3.89 -12.04 9.89
N VAL A 147 -2.69 -11.97 9.31
CA VAL A 147 -2.51 -11.86 7.85
C VAL A 147 -2.60 -13.20 7.11
N SER A 148 -2.58 -14.33 7.83
CA SER A 148 -2.63 -15.67 7.24
C SER A 148 -4.03 -16.11 6.86
N ALA A 149 -5.07 -15.57 7.48
CA ALA A 149 -6.46 -15.92 7.22
C ALA A 149 -6.94 -15.37 5.85
N GLU A 150 -6.59 -14.13 5.49
CA GLU A 150 -6.94 -13.57 4.18
C GLU A 150 -6.17 -14.23 3.02
N ARG A 151 -4.96 -14.73 3.28
CA ARG A 151 -4.20 -15.50 2.27
C ARG A 151 -4.85 -16.85 1.96
N ALA A 152 -5.46 -17.49 2.95
CA ALA A 152 -6.19 -18.76 2.76
C ALA A 152 -7.49 -18.55 2.00
N GLU A 153 -8.17 -17.43 2.22
CA GLU A 153 -9.42 -17.09 1.53
C GLU A 153 -9.18 -16.70 0.07
N ARG A 154 -8.08 -15.98 -0.25
CA ARG A 154 -7.66 -15.68 -1.64
C ARG A 154 -7.25 -16.93 -2.41
N ALA A 155 -6.50 -17.86 -1.80
CA ALA A 155 -6.10 -19.10 -2.44
C ALA A 155 -7.31 -19.98 -2.80
N SER A 156 -8.40 -19.91 -2.05
CA SER A 156 -9.63 -20.66 -2.29
C SER A 156 -10.48 -20.07 -3.42
N ILE A 157 -10.31 -18.79 -3.74
CA ILE A 157 -11.05 -18.11 -4.83
C ILE A 157 -10.34 -18.28 -6.17
N GLU A 158 -9.01 -18.33 -6.19
CA GLU A 158 -8.23 -18.52 -7.43
C GLU A 158 -8.32 -19.95 -7.97
N ASP A 159 -8.49 -20.96 -7.12
CA ASP A 159 -8.65 -22.38 -7.54
C ASP A 159 -10.03 -22.69 -8.13
N ALA A 160 -11.01 -21.82 -7.94
CA ALA A 160 -12.37 -22.02 -8.46
C ALA A 160 -12.57 -21.52 -9.90
N THR A 161 -11.60 -20.86 -10.52
CA THR A 161 -11.70 -20.27 -11.87
C THR A 161 -10.87 -20.97 -12.95
N SER A 162 -10.09 -22.00 -12.61
CA SER A 162 -9.33 -22.78 -13.59
C SER A 162 -10.07 -24.06 -14.00
N HIS A 163 -10.97 -23.95 -14.96
CA HIS A 163 -11.46 -25.12 -15.71
C HIS A 163 -10.59 -25.31 -16.97
N PRO A 164 -10.08 -26.52 -17.23
CA PRO A 164 -9.35 -26.79 -18.47
C PRO A 164 -10.35 -27.16 -19.58
N ALA A 165 -10.37 -26.38 -20.62
CA ALA A 165 -10.95 -26.83 -21.88
C ALA A 165 -9.93 -27.67 -22.65
N SER A 166 -10.11 -28.99 -22.61
CA SER A 166 -9.47 -29.92 -23.53
C SER A 166 -10.10 -29.83 -24.92
N GLY A 167 -9.27 -29.65 -25.90
CA GLY A 167 -9.65 -29.73 -27.30
C GLY A 167 -8.46 -30.14 -28.17
N THR A 168 -8.37 -31.44 -28.42
CA THR A 168 -7.53 -32.12 -29.42
C THR A 168 -7.85 -31.64 -30.83
N ALA A 169 -6.84 -31.35 -31.65
CA ALA A 169 -6.78 -31.76 -33.07
C ALA A 169 -5.42 -31.38 -33.71
N THR A 170 -4.63 -32.39 -33.98
CA THR A 170 -3.99 -32.83 -35.21
C THR A 170 -3.25 -31.85 -36.12
N ALA A 171 -2.03 -32.28 -36.35
CA ALA A 171 -1.01 -31.81 -37.29
C ALA A 171 -1.46 -31.77 -38.76
N THR A 172 -0.91 -30.84 -39.52
CA THR A 172 -0.29 -31.12 -40.85
C THR A 172 0.71 -30.02 -41.21
N ALA A 173 1.83 -30.48 -41.71
CA ALA A 173 2.96 -29.75 -42.27
C ALA A 173 2.70 -29.33 -43.72
N ALA A 174 3.37 -28.28 -44.17
CA ALA A 174 3.97 -28.00 -45.50
C ALA A 174 4.40 -26.53 -45.49
N ASP A 175 5.61 -26.19 -45.54
CA ASP A 175 6.64 -26.07 -46.56
C ASP A 175 6.42 -24.94 -47.59
N GLU A 176 7.57 -24.34 -47.86
CA GLU A 176 8.01 -23.52 -49.02
C GLU A 176 7.76 -22.00 -48.93
N ASP A 177 8.77 -21.24 -48.77
CA ASP A 177 9.86 -20.71 -49.62
C ASP A 177 9.52 -19.43 -50.40
N ASP A 178 10.57 -18.61 -50.47
CA ASP A 178 10.90 -17.53 -51.45
C ASP A 178 10.32 -16.14 -51.18
N ASP A 179 11.08 -15.16 -51.21
CA ASP A 179 12.30 -14.60 -51.82
C ASP A 179 12.12 -13.08 -52.03
N LEU A 180 13.14 -12.34 -51.71
CA LEU A 180 13.68 -11.16 -52.36
C LEU A 180 12.84 -9.90 -52.68
N GLY A 181 13.46 -8.79 -52.35
CA GLY A 181 13.34 -7.50 -52.98
C GLY A 181 13.48 -6.34 -52.01
N ALA A 182 14.54 -5.89 -51.74
CA ALA A 182 15.56 -4.93 -52.17
C ALA A 182 14.98 -3.67 -52.87
N ASP A 183 15.68 -2.61 -52.53
CA ASP A 183 15.82 -1.29 -53.18
C ASP A 183 14.90 -0.18 -52.62
N ALA A 184 15.55 0.69 -51.98
CA ALA A 184 16.45 1.77 -52.32
C ALA A 184 15.73 3.12 -52.55
N TYR A 185 16.11 4.08 -51.74
CA TYR A 185 16.78 5.32 -52.20
C TYR A 185 15.94 6.58 -52.44
N VAL A 186 16.57 7.67 -51.99
CA VAL A 186 16.56 9.10 -52.37
C VAL A 186 15.60 9.97 -51.56
N SER A 187 16.09 10.77 -50.64
CA SER A 187 17.00 11.94 -50.71
C SER A 187 16.33 13.22 -51.26
N SER A 188 16.67 14.24 -50.56
CA SER A 188 16.67 15.68 -50.90
C SER A 188 15.31 16.37 -50.63
N GLY A 189 15.30 17.50 -50.09
CA GLY A 189 16.24 18.58 -49.83
C GLY A 189 15.46 19.84 -49.48
N ASP A 190 16.11 20.64 -48.65
CA ASP A 190 16.22 22.09 -48.73
C ASP A 190 14.92 22.90 -49.05
N GLU A 191 14.69 23.97 -48.53
CA GLU A 191 15.33 25.18 -48.02
C GLU A 191 14.25 26.20 -47.67
N ASP A 192 14.64 27.06 -46.77
CA ASP A 192 14.39 28.48 -46.74
C ASP A 192 12.99 29.10 -46.56
N GLY A 193 13.00 30.00 -45.58
CA GLY A 193 12.59 31.35 -45.84
C GLY A 193 11.73 32.01 -44.76
N ALA A 194 12.40 32.70 -43.89
CA ALA A 194 12.21 34.06 -43.40
C ALA A 194 10.85 34.77 -43.69
N ALA A 195 10.28 35.23 -42.63
CA ALA A 195 9.86 36.62 -42.37
C ALA A 195 9.30 36.72 -40.94
#